data_ac4b504b6eadf2d60042adbe5fda7d5a
#
_entry.id   ac4b504b6eadf2d60042adbe5fda7d5a
#
_cell.length_a   1.000
_cell.length_b   1.000
_cell.length_c   1.000
_cell.angle_alpha   90.00
_cell.angle_beta   90.00
_cell.angle_gamma   90.00
#
_symmetry.space_group_name_H-M   'P 1'
#
loop_
_entity.id
_entity.type
_entity.pdbx_description
1 polymer ?
#
loop_
_entity_poly.entity_id
_entity_poly.type
_entity_poly.pdbx_seq_one_letter_code
_entity_poly.pdbx_strand_id
1 'polypeptide(L)'
;MNIHTGEIQLVPYKEKYKEVIQTFTLPSEQVQFTSDPSALLEKAKSDRTKNVIVILDYNGVSVGLFALQTGDRVKEFTDNEDALLLTSFSINHNRQRKGYAKKSLLLLEEFVKRYFPIKNEVVLAVNERNIPAQNLYAKVGFKDKGFRRMGPIGQQIIMHLPIMK
;
A
#
# COMPACT_ATOMS: atom_id res chain seq x y z
N MET A 1 -14.72 10.72 -8.96
CA MET A 1 -15.40 9.52 -8.45
C MET A 1 -14.43 8.63 -7.70
N ASN A 2 -14.79 8.16 -6.52
CA ASN A 2 -13.94 7.31 -5.69
C ASN A 2 -14.10 5.84 -6.09
N ILE A 3 -13.03 5.07 -5.89
CA ILE A 3 -13.06 3.63 -6.10
C ILE A 3 -13.53 2.97 -4.80
N HIS A 4 -14.60 2.18 -4.88
CA HIS A 4 -15.22 1.59 -3.70
C HIS A 4 -15.85 0.22 -3.97
N THR A 5 -16.00 -0.57 -2.90
CA THR A 5 -17.01 -1.62 -2.78
C THR A 5 -18.09 -1.06 -1.86
N GLY A 6 -19.19 -1.74 -1.60
CA GLY A 6 -20.23 -1.23 -0.70
C GLY A 6 -19.75 -0.90 0.71
N GLU A 7 -18.56 -1.32 1.11
CA GLU A 7 -18.07 -1.18 2.47
C GLU A 7 -16.88 -0.23 2.62
N ILE A 8 -16.05 -0.08 1.58
CA ILE A 8 -14.84 0.75 1.66
C ILE A 8 -14.60 1.51 0.37
N GLN A 9 -13.73 2.54 0.46
CA GLN A 9 -13.28 3.33 -0.67
C GLN A 9 -11.79 3.53 -0.62
N LEU A 10 -11.15 3.63 -1.79
CA LEU A 10 -9.79 4.14 -1.92
C LEU A 10 -9.89 5.54 -2.50
N VAL A 11 -9.24 6.51 -1.84
CA VAL A 11 -9.22 7.90 -2.29
C VAL A 11 -7.80 8.46 -2.21
N PRO A 12 -7.42 9.36 -3.12
CA PRO A 12 -6.17 10.08 -2.97
C PRO A 12 -6.19 10.90 -1.67
N TYR A 13 -5.02 10.98 -1.01
CA TYR A 13 -4.90 11.73 0.23
C TYR A 13 -5.26 13.20 0.03
N LYS A 14 -5.98 13.76 1.02
CA LYS A 14 -6.27 15.18 1.14
C LYS A 14 -6.03 15.61 2.59
N GLU A 15 -5.74 16.89 2.80
CA GLU A 15 -5.44 17.45 4.12
C GLU A 15 -6.54 17.16 5.15
N LYS A 16 -7.79 17.05 4.73
CA LYS A 16 -8.90 16.75 5.63
C LYS A 16 -8.79 15.39 6.34
N TYR A 17 -7.96 14.48 5.84
CA TYR A 17 -7.77 13.16 6.46
C TYR A 17 -6.62 13.13 7.46
N LYS A 18 -5.80 14.18 7.48
CA LYS A 18 -4.57 14.22 8.28
C LYS A 18 -4.80 13.97 9.76
N GLU A 19 -5.78 14.67 10.34
CA GLU A 19 -6.04 14.62 11.78
C GLU A 19 -6.34 13.20 12.25
N VAL A 20 -7.21 12.48 11.54
CA VAL A 20 -7.55 11.11 11.90
C VAL A 20 -6.36 10.18 11.71
N ILE A 21 -5.62 10.33 10.60
CA ILE A 21 -4.46 9.48 10.33
C ILE A 21 -3.38 9.65 11.40
N GLN A 22 -3.19 10.84 11.92
CA GLN A 22 -2.21 11.12 12.97
C GLN A 22 -2.55 10.39 14.30
N THR A 23 -3.78 9.94 14.46
CA THR A 23 -4.19 9.17 15.65
C THR A 23 -3.99 7.66 15.48
N PHE A 24 -3.57 7.22 14.28
CA PHE A 24 -3.38 5.78 14.02
C PHE A 24 -2.30 5.19 14.91
N THR A 25 -2.55 3.96 15.37
CA THR A 25 -1.57 3.16 16.09
C THR A 25 -1.38 1.83 15.36
N LEU A 26 -0.21 1.21 15.53
CA LEU A 26 0.10 -0.09 14.97
C LEU A 26 0.50 -1.03 16.10
N PRO A 27 0.16 -2.34 16.01
CA PRO A 27 0.69 -3.32 16.94
C PRO A 27 2.22 -3.29 16.92
N SER A 28 2.86 -3.50 18.08
CA SER A 28 4.31 -3.42 18.20
C SER A 28 5.03 -4.38 17.26
N GLU A 29 4.48 -5.54 16.99
CA GLU A 29 5.06 -6.51 16.07
C GLU A 29 5.03 -6.07 14.60
N GLN A 30 4.20 -5.07 14.25
CA GLN A 30 4.11 -4.54 12.89
C GLN A 30 4.99 -3.32 12.67
N VAL A 31 5.36 -2.61 13.71
CA VAL A 31 6.15 -1.37 13.62
C VAL A 31 7.48 -1.60 12.90
N GLN A 32 8.09 -2.77 13.10
CA GLN A 32 9.37 -3.09 12.46
C GLN A 32 9.25 -3.30 10.93
N PHE A 33 8.06 -3.58 10.41
CA PHE A 33 7.86 -3.93 9.00
C PHE A 33 7.28 -2.81 8.15
N THR A 34 6.75 -1.74 8.73
CA THR A 34 6.10 -0.67 7.99
C THR A 34 6.41 0.69 8.59
N SER A 35 6.28 1.73 7.78
CA SER A 35 6.48 3.11 8.23
C SER A 35 5.33 3.56 9.10
N ASP A 36 5.64 4.41 10.10
CA ASP A 36 4.61 5.11 10.83
C ASP A 36 3.77 5.97 9.88
N PRO A 37 2.43 5.94 9.98
CA PRO A 37 1.57 6.73 9.10
C PRO A 37 1.87 8.23 9.09
N SER A 38 2.15 8.83 10.25
CA SER A 38 2.51 10.25 10.31
C SER A 38 3.83 10.54 9.59
N ALA A 39 4.80 9.64 9.70
CA ALA A 39 6.07 9.77 9.01
C ALA A 39 5.89 9.69 7.48
N LEU A 40 5.00 8.83 7.01
CA LEU A 40 4.68 8.74 5.59
C LEU A 40 4.13 10.07 5.07
N LEU A 41 3.16 10.66 5.79
CA LEU A 41 2.59 11.94 5.40
C LEU A 41 3.63 13.04 5.34
N GLU A 42 4.55 13.06 6.31
CA GLU A 42 5.63 14.06 6.35
C GLU A 42 6.57 13.92 5.14
N LYS A 43 6.96 12.69 4.81
CA LYS A 43 7.83 12.43 3.65
C LYS A 43 7.14 12.79 2.34
N ALA A 44 5.86 12.53 2.23
CA ALA A 44 5.11 12.79 1.00
C ALA A 44 4.98 14.29 0.71
N LYS A 45 5.07 15.16 1.72
CA LYS A 45 5.04 16.61 1.51
C LYS A 45 6.19 17.10 0.64
N SER A 46 7.35 16.48 0.74
CA SER A 46 8.56 16.89 0.02
C SER A 46 8.94 15.93 -1.10
N ASP A 47 8.19 14.86 -1.31
CA ASP A 47 8.48 13.85 -2.32
C ASP A 47 7.23 13.54 -3.14
N ARG A 48 7.14 14.17 -4.30
CA ARG A 48 6.00 14.04 -5.21
C ARG A 48 5.87 12.65 -5.82
N THR A 49 6.89 11.81 -5.72
CA THR A 49 6.82 10.42 -6.21
C THR A 49 6.04 9.52 -5.28
N LYS A 50 5.77 9.96 -4.05
CA LYS A 50 4.96 9.23 -3.07
C LYS A 50 3.52 9.67 -3.15
N ASN A 51 2.69 8.88 -3.81
CA ASN A 51 1.25 9.14 -3.91
C ASN A 51 0.53 8.42 -2.79
N VAL A 52 0.06 9.17 -1.79
CA VAL A 52 -0.62 8.59 -0.62
C VAL A 52 -2.08 8.32 -0.95
N ILE A 53 -2.53 7.11 -0.66
CA ILE A 53 -3.89 6.66 -0.88
C ILE A 53 -4.50 6.35 0.49
N VAL A 54 -5.69 6.87 0.74
CA VAL A 54 -6.39 6.68 2.02
C VAL A 54 -7.50 5.65 1.84
N ILE A 55 -7.64 4.78 2.83
CA ILE A 55 -8.70 3.77 2.87
C ILE A 55 -9.78 4.29 3.81
N LEU A 56 -10.98 4.46 3.28
CA LEU A 56 -12.14 4.93 4.05
C LEU A 56 -13.13 3.80 4.26
N ASP A 57 -13.75 3.74 5.45
CA ASP A 57 -14.86 2.84 5.67
C ASP A 57 -16.14 3.42 5.01
N TYR A 58 -17.27 2.71 5.10
CA TYR A 58 -18.49 3.17 4.45
C TYR A 58 -19.07 4.46 5.07
N ASN A 59 -18.60 4.84 6.24
CA ASN A 59 -18.97 6.12 6.87
C ASN A 59 -18.03 7.27 6.47
N GLY A 60 -17.03 6.99 5.62
CA GLY A 60 -16.05 7.99 5.21
C GLY A 60 -14.95 8.23 6.23
N VAL A 61 -14.79 7.35 7.21
CA VAL A 61 -13.74 7.47 8.23
C VAL A 61 -12.46 6.78 7.72
N SER A 62 -11.32 7.46 7.88
CA SER A 62 -10.02 6.90 7.50
C SER A 62 -9.67 5.73 8.40
N VAL A 63 -9.43 4.54 7.80
CA VAL A 63 -9.09 3.32 8.55
C VAL A 63 -7.72 2.79 8.20
N GLY A 64 -7.10 3.30 7.15
CA GLY A 64 -5.77 2.86 6.72
C GLY A 64 -5.24 3.74 5.62
N LEU A 65 -4.02 3.46 5.19
CA LEU A 65 -3.39 4.17 4.08
C LEU A 65 -2.22 3.36 3.53
N PHE A 66 -1.76 3.77 2.36
CA PHE A 66 -0.54 3.25 1.74
C PHE A 66 -0.04 4.29 0.73
N ALA A 67 1.13 4.03 0.17
CA ALA A 67 1.67 4.87 -0.90
C ALA A 67 1.87 4.05 -2.17
N LEU A 68 1.59 4.67 -3.32
CA LEU A 68 1.98 4.15 -4.62
C LEU A 68 3.08 5.08 -5.13
N GLN A 69 4.29 4.54 -5.25
CA GLN A 69 5.46 5.33 -5.59
C GLN A 69 5.85 5.17 -7.04
N THR A 70 6.23 6.29 -7.66
CA THR A 70 6.77 6.36 -9.03
C THR A 70 8.25 6.73 -8.97
N GLY A 71 8.88 6.84 -10.12
CA GLY A 71 10.23 7.39 -10.24
C GLY A 71 11.34 6.38 -10.00
N ASP A 72 12.54 6.91 -9.71
CA ASP A 72 13.76 6.10 -9.70
C ASP A 72 13.78 5.01 -8.63
N ARG A 73 13.09 5.23 -7.52
CA ARG A 73 13.07 4.21 -6.46
C ARG A 73 12.46 2.90 -6.93
N VAL A 74 11.49 2.96 -7.84
CA VAL A 74 10.84 1.74 -8.37
C VAL A 74 11.87 0.83 -9.04
N LYS A 75 12.90 1.41 -9.65
CA LYS A 75 13.96 0.65 -10.34
C LYS A 75 14.76 -0.24 -9.42
N GLU A 76 14.75 0.03 -8.13
CA GLU A 76 15.42 -0.81 -7.14
C GLU A 76 14.67 -2.13 -6.91
N PHE A 77 13.44 -2.23 -7.40
CA PHE A 77 12.57 -3.38 -7.13
C PHE A 77 12.17 -4.14 -8.38
N THR A 78 12.19 -3.50 -9.55
CA THR A 78 11.81 -4.13 -10.82
C THR A 78 12.40 -3.37 -11.99
N ASP A 79 12.62 -4.08 -13.09
CA ASP A 79 13.06 -3.47 -14.35
C ASP A 79 11.88 -2.91 -15.17
N ASN A 80 10.65 -3.17 -14.75
CA ASN A 80 9.47 -2.68 -15.46
C ASN A 80 9.29 -1.18 -15.23
N GLU A 81 9.48 -0.38 -16.28
CA GLU A 81 9.35 1.08 -16.22
C GLU A 81 7.90 1.53 -15.97
N ASP A 82 6.94 0.68 -16.22
CA ASP A 82 5.52 0.97 -16.04
C ASP A 82 4.95 0.35 -14.76
N ALA A 83 5.80 0.08 -13.78
CA ALA A 83 5.37 -0.41 -12.48
C ALA A 83 5.22 0.72 -11.46
N LEU A 84 4.32 0.50 -10.50
CA LEU A 84 4.22 1.30 -9.28
C LEU A 84 4.76 0.48 -8.11
N LEU A 85 5.36 1.14 -7.15
CA LEU A 85 5.83 0.49 -5.92
C LEU A 85 4.84 0.77 -4.78
N LEU A 86 4.23 -0.27 -4.25
CA LEU A 86 3.36 -0.17 -3.07
C LEU A 86 4.23 -0.18 -1.81
N THR A 87 4.11 0.86 -1.00
CA THR A 87 4.85 0.97 0.26
C THR A 87 3.94 1.41 1.40
N SER A 88 4.40 1.18 2.63
CA SER A 88 3.79 1.75 3.84
C SER A 88 2.32 1.37 4.03
N PHE A 89 1.92 0.19 3.59
CA PHE A 89 0.55 -0.28 3.76
C PHE A 89 0.27 -0.55 5.24
N SER A 90 -0.74 0.10 5.79
CA SER A 90 -1.13 -0.11 7.18
C SER A 90 -2.62 0.15 7.40
N ILE A 91 -3.19 -0.61 8.33
CA ILE A 91 -4.55 -0.42 8.84
C ILE A 91 -4.43 0.00 10.30
N ASN A 92 -5.18 1.02 10.71
CA ASN A 92 -5.19 1.46 12.09
C ASN A 92 -5.50 0.27 13.01
N HIS A 93 -4.75 0.12 14.09
CA HIS A 93 -4.86 -1.01 15.01
C HIS A 93 -6.31 -1.30 15.41
N ASN A 94 -7.09 -0.27 15.75
CA ASN A 94 -8.48 -0.39 16.18
C ASN A 94 -9.40 -0.93 15.08
N ARG A 95 -8.95 -0.95 13.86
CA ARG A 95 -9.74 -1.34 12.70
C ARG A 95 -9.24 -2.62 12.05
N GLN A 96 -8.24 -3.28 12.65
CA GLN A 96 -7.72 -4.54 12.11
C GLN A 96 -8.68 -5.69 12.37
N ARG A 97 -8.49 -6.80 11.64
CA ARG A 97 -9.30 -8.02 11.71
C ARG A 97 -10.75 -7.82 11.27
N LYS A 98 -11.03 -6.76 10.49
CA LYS A 98 -12.36 -6.50 9.93
C LYS A 98 -12.37 -6.68 8.42
N GLY A 99 -11.28 -7.18 7.84
CA GLY A 99 -11.18 -7.43 6.40
C GLY A 99 -10.83 -6.19 5.58
N TYR A 100 -10.51 -5.06 6.20
CA TYR A 100 -10.21 -3.82 5.46
C TYR A 100 -8.96 -3.97 4.58
N ALA A 101 -7.92 -4.64 5.07
CA ALA A 101 -6.70 -4.84 4.29
C ALA A 101 -6.99 -5.60 3.01
N LYS A 102 -7.65 -6.74 3.10
CA LYS A 102 -7.99 -7.55 1.94
C LYS A 102 -8.90 -6.80 0.97
N LYS A 103 -9.95 -6.16 1.49
CA LYS A 103 -10.91 -5.43 0.67
C LYS A 103 -10.25 -4.27 -0.07
N SER A 104 -9.37 -3.52 0.60
CA SER A 104 -8.66 -2.40 -0.02
C SER A 104 -7.72 -2.88 -1.12
N LEU A 105 -6.99 -3.96 -0.88
CA LEU A 105 -6.08 -4.50 -1.89
C LEU A 105 -6.82 -5.07 -3.11
N LEU A 106 -8.04 -5.59 -2.91
CA LEU A 106 -8.87 -6.02 -4.04
C LEU A 106 -9.36 -4.87 -4.91
N LEU A 107 -9.37 -3.64 -4.39
CA LEU A 107 -9.69 -2.44 -5.16
C LEU A 107 -8.50 -1.83 -5.87
N LEU A 108 -7.29 -2.31 -5.59
CA LEU A 108 -6.06 -1.70 -6.08
C LEU A 108 -5.97 -1.67 -7.60
N GLU A 109 -6.29 -2.76 -8.26
CA GLU A 109 -6.23 -2.84 -9.72
C GLU A 109 -7.11 -1.78 -10.38
N GLU A 110 -8.36 -1.67 -9.93
CA GLU A 110 -9.29 -0.69 -10.44
C GLU A 110 -8.81 0.74 -10.18
N PHE A 111 -8.27 0.99 -9.00
CA PHE A 111 -7.69 2.29 -8.64
C PHE A 111 -6.54 2.67 -9.56
N VAL A 112 -5.62 1.73 -9.82
CA VAL A 112 -4.47 1.97 -10.70
C VAL A 112 -4.93 2.25 -12.14
N LYS A 113 -5.89 1.50 -12.65
CA LYS A 113 -6.44 1.75 -13.99
C LYS A 113 -6.99 3.16 -14.13
N ARG A 114 -7.62 3.67 -13.08
CA ARG A 114 -8.24 4.99 -13.09
C ARG A 114 -7.24 6.12 -12.94
N TYR A 115 -6.34 6.01 -11.95
CA TYR A 115 -5.46 7.11 -11.57
C TYR A 115 -4.06 7.03 -12.19
N PHE A 116 -3.67 5.87 -12.65
CA PHE A 116 -2.36 5.62 -13.27
C PHE A 116 -2.52 4.77 -14.53
N PRO A 117 -3.24 5.28 -15.55
CA PRO A 117 -3.65 4.45 -16.69
C PRO A 117 -2.51 3.89 -17.55
N ILE A 118 -1.31 4.48 -17.46
CA ILE A 118 -0.14 3.98 -18.20
C ILE A 118 0.50 2.79 -17.48
N LYS A 119 0.35 2.72 -16.16
CA LYS A 119 0.98 1.68 -15.34
C LYS A 119 0.32 0.32 -15.58
N ASN A 120 1.14 -0.73 -15.60
CA ASN A 120 0.67 -2.09 -15.89
C ASN A 120 1.02 -3.12 -14.80
N GLU A 121 1.62 -2.68 -13.70
CA GLU A 121 2.03 -3.58 -12.64
C GLU A 121 2.18 -2.81 -11.34
N VAL A 122 1.86 -3.47 -10.22
CA VAL A 122 2.22 -2.99 -8.88
C VAL A 122 3.19 -4.01 -8.30
N VAL A 123 4.32 -3.53 -7.77
CA VAL A 123 5.28 -4.36 -7.05
C VAL A 123 5.35 -3.92 -5.61
N LEU A 124 5.73 -4.83 -4.73
CA LEU A 124 6.00 -4.53 -3.34
C LEU A 124 7.13 -5.42 -2.83
N ALA A 125 7.75 -5.00 -1.74
CA ALA A 125 8.74 -5.81 -1.04
C ALA A 125 8.18 -6.16 0.33
N VAL A 126 8.18 -7.43 0.69
CA VAL A 126 7.72 -7.89 1.99
C VAL A 126 8.83 -8.68 2.66
N ASN A 127 9.08 -8.40 3.95
CA ASN A 127 10.12 -9.09 4.70
C ASN A 127 9.80 -10.59 4.75
N GLU A 128 10.82 -11.44 4.55
CA GLU A 128 10.61 -12.88 4.54
C GLU A 128 10.10 -13.44 5.88
N ARG A 129 10.26 -12.69 6.97
CA ARG A 129 9.72 -13.06 8.28
C ARG A 129 8.28 -12.62 8.50
N ASN A 130 7.75 -11.76 7.63
CA ASN A 130 6.38 -11.25 7.76
C ASN A 130 5.40 -12.16 7.05
N ILE A 131 5.16 -13.33 7.62
CA ILE A 131 4.30 -14.37 7.03
C ILE A 131 2.84 -13.89 6.85
N PRO A 132 2.22 -13.21 7.83
CA PRO A 132 0.85 -12.75 7.63
C PRO A 132 0.69 -11.82 6.42
N ALA A 133 1.64 -10.91 6.19
CA ALA A 133 1.60 -10.02 5.05
C ALA A 133 1.78 -10.79 3.74
N GLN A 134 2.72 -11.74 3.68
CA GLN A 134 2.91 -12.58 2.50
C GLN A 134 1.63 -13.30 2.12
N ASN A 135 0.94 -13.87 3.11
CA ASN A 135 -0.31 -14.59 2.88
C ASN A 135 -1.41 -13.65 2.38
N LEU A 136 -1.50 -12.46 2.95
CA LEU A 136 -2.47 -11.46 2.54
C LEU A 136 -2.26 -11.04 1.08
N TYR A 137 -1.02 -10.72 0.72
CA TYR A 137 -0.71 -10.29 -0.65
C TYR A 137 -0.95 -11.41 -1.66
N ALA A 138 -0.60 -12.64 -1.32
CA ALA A 138 -0.86 -13.78 -2.19
C ALA A 138 -2.37 -13.99 -2.41
N LYS A 139 -3.18 -13.83 -1.36
CA LYS A 139 -4.63 -13.99 -1.47
C LYS A 139 -5.28 -12.97 -2.40
N VAL A 140 -4.72 -11.78 -2.51
CA VAL A 140 -5.30 -10.72 -3.37
C VAL A 140 -4.66 -10.69 -4.77
N GLY A 141 -3.80 -11.66 -5.09
CA GLY A 141 -3.29 -11.83 -6.45
C GLY A 141 -1.84 -11.48 -6.68
N PHE A 142 -1.12 -11.00 -5.68
CA PHE A 142 0.32 -10.78 -5.82
C PHE A 142 1.04 -12.11 -5.90
N LYS A 143 2.07 -12.18 -6.76
CA LYS A 143 2.83 -13.41 -7.00
C LYS A 143 4.31 -13.20 -6.68
N ASP A 144 4.91 -14.19 -6.03
CA ASP A 144 6.34 -14.28 -5.81
C ASP A 144 6.96 -14.93 -7.05
N LYS A 145 7.76 -14.17 -7.81
CA LYS A 145 8.41 -14.65 -9.02
C LYS A 145 9.86 -15.06 -8.78
N GLY A 146 10.28 -15.13 -7.52
CA GLY A 146 11.62 -15.55 -7.15
C GLY A 146 12.61 -14.42 -6.90
N PHE A 147 12.21 -13.17 -7.11
CA PHE A 147 13.11 -12.02 -6.89
C PHE A 147 13.22 -11.69 -5.40
N ARG A 148 14.44 -11.39 -4.98
CA ARG A 148 14.77 -11.06 -3.59
C ARG A 148 15.66 -9.82 -3.54
N ARG A 149 15.59 -9.09 -2.43
CA ARG A 149 16.50 -7.99 -2.16
C ARG A 149 16.79 -7.92 -0.67
N MET A 150 17.95 -7.36 -0.32
CA MET A 150 18.27 -7.12 1.08
C MET A 150 17.67 -5.78 1.50
N GLY A 151 16.78 -5.82 2.47
CA GLY A 151 16.17 -4.62 3.04
C GLY A 151 16.88 -4.21 4.33
N PRO A 152 16.38 -3.14 4.99
CA PRO A 152 16.99 -2.64 6.24
C PRO A 152 17.01 -3.66 7.39
N ILE A 153 16.03 -4.56 7.44
CA ILE A 153 15.91 -5.53 8.54
C ILE A 153 15.90 -6.97 8.04
N GLY A 154 16.55 -7.23 6.91
CA GLY A 154 16.71 -8.58 6.37
C GLY A 154 16.20 -8.72 4.95
N GLN A 155 16.21 -9.95 4.50
CA GLN A 155 15.82 -10.26 3.11
C GLN A 155 14.34 -10.02 2.89
N GLN A 156 14.04 -9.46 1.71
CA GLN A 156 12.68 -9.20 1.28
C GLN A 156 12.33 -10.01 0.03
N ILE A 157 11.06 -10.39 -0.05
CA ILE A 157 10.47 -11.02 -1.23
C ILE A 157 9.82 -9.92 -2.05
N ILE A 158 10.13 -9.86 -3.34
CA ILE A 158 9.44 -8.93 -4.26
C ILE A 158 8.22 -9.66 -4.80
N MET A 159 7.04 -9.07 -4.59
CA MET A 159 5.78 -9.64 -5.09
C MET A 159 5.20 -8.72 -6.16
N HIS A 160 4.49 -9.30 -7.11
CA HIS A 160 4.04 -8.63 -8.33
C HIS A 160 2.54 -8.82 -8.55
N LEU A 161 1.84 -7.72 -8.84
CA LEU A 161 0.43 -7.75 -9.22
C LEU A 161 0.30 -7.15 -10.62
N PRO A 162 -0.05 -7.94 -11.65
CA PRO A 162 -0.28 -7.38 -12.97
C PRO A 162 -1.60 -6.59 -12.99
N ILE A 163 -1.59 -5.47 -13.69
CA ILE A 163 -2.78 -4.66 -13.91
C ILE A 163 -3.30 -4.97 -15.31
N MET A 164 -4.40 -5.69 -15.36
CA MET A 164 -4.98 -6.13 -16.62
C MET A 164 -5.81 -5.03 -17.25
N LYS A 165 -5.50 -4.70 -18.49
CA LYS A 165 -6.18 -3.62 -19.24
C LYS A 165 -7.30 -4.15 -20.11
#